data_bbc6ede4b6cdab61910b320b8176cce6
#
_entry.id   bbc6ede4b6cdab61910b320b8176cce6
#
_cell.length_a   1.000
_cell.length_b   1.000
_cell.length_c   1.000
_cell.angle_alpha   90.00
_cell.angle_beta   90.00
_cell.angle_gamma   90.00
#
_symmetry.space_group_name_H-M   'P 1'
#
loop_
_entity.id
_entity.type
_entity.pdbx_description
1 polymer ?
#
loop_
_entity_poly.entity_id
_entity_poly.type
_entity_poly.pdbx_seq_one_letter_code
_entity_poly.pdbx_strand_id
1 'polypeptide(L)'
;SGPSATDQSLTITMVENYPREYTISIEAKSNTPNQYSKAGFQACVEDASGAKIGALATLSDELTKIIGGGSHITHKSAGTAASPEVFGTHHYWSFNWSAPADFNGEATVYAAAMLTNANGQNNGDTQVTNSYPFNVGLGLETVNAFDFSVFPNPASAQLNLNLKSIPGENTSISLCDAKGAFTTLISGNLTQKSYTFSLPQYLAKGMYTLT
;
A
#
# COMPACT_ATOMS: atom_id res chain seq x y z
N SER A 1 20.57 -13.83 -30.02
CA SER A 1 19.58 -12.85 -29.57
C SER A 1 19.14 -13.26 -28.17
N GLY A 2 19.38 -12.42 -27.18
CA GLY A 2 18.83 -12.61 -25.84
C GLY A 2 17.30 -12.58 -25.87
N PRO A 3 16.62 -13.16 -24.85
CA PRO A 3 15.17 -13.10 -24.77
C PRO A 3 14.69 -11.65 -24.80
N SER A 4 13.50 -11.46 -25.35
CA SER A 4 12.86 -10.14 -25.43
C SER A 4 12.66 -9.61 -24.01
N ALA A 5 12.89 -8.31 -23.79
CA ALA A 5 12.68 -7.63 -22.50
C ALA A 5 11.24 -7.73 -21.95
N THR A 6 10.31 -8.31 -22.72
CA THR A 6 8.91 -8.54 -22.33
C THR A 6 8.71 -9.85 -21.54
N ASP A 7 9.71 -10.73 -21.49
CA ASP A 7 9.58 -12.02 -20.81
C ASP A 7 9.97 -11.98 -19.33
N GLN A 8 10.66 -10.93 -18.91
CA GLN A 8 11.09 -10.75 -17.53
C GLN A 8 10.47 -9.49 -16.91
N SER A 9 10.13 -9.56 -15.65
CA SER A 9 9.55 -8.42 -14.90
C SER A 9 10.03 -8.39 -13.46
N LEU A 10 10.00 -7.19 -12.87
CA LEU A 10 10.15 -6.96 -11.44
C LEU A 10 8.90 -6.24 -10.95
N THR A 11 8.22 -6.85 -10.00
CA THR A 11 7.03 -6.28 -9.38
C THR A 11 7.34 -5.90 -7.93
N ILE A 12 6.91 -4.73 -7.52
CA ILE A 12 6.99 -4.25 -6.14
C ILE A 12 5.57 -4.13 -5.62
N THR A 13 5.28 -4.76 -4.49
CA THR A 13 4.02 -4.59 -3.76
C THR A 13 4.31 -4.16 -2.34
N MET A 14 3.37 -3.42 -1.75
CA MET A 14 3.54 -2.88 -0.40
C MET A 14 2.22 -2.96 0.37
N VAL A 15 2.31 -3.30 1.66
CA VAL A 15 1.20 -3.32 2.60
C VAL A 15 1.62 -2.52 3.83
N GLU A 16 0.80 -1.55 4.22
CA GLU A 16 0.94 -0.87 5.52
C GLU A 16 0.32 -1.73 6.60
N ASN A 17 1.12 -2.24 7.53
CA ASN A 17 0.68 -3.11 8.63
C ASN A 17 0.21 -2.30 9.83
N TYR A 18 0.93 -1.22 10.11
CA TYR A 18 0.65 -0.22 11.14
C TYR A 18 1.02 1.16 10.58
N PRO A 19 0.51 2.25 11.16
CA PRO A 19 0.89 3.58 10.71
C PRO A 19 2.42 3.72 10.60
N ARG A 20 2.90 4.05 9.39
CA ARG A 20 4.32 4.24 9.04
C ARG A 20 5.18 2.96 9.06
N GLU A 21 4.57 1.79 9.16
CA GLU A 21 5.25 0.48 9.10
C GLU A 21 4.71 -0.35 7.94
N TYR A 22 5.58 -0.73 7.04
CA TYR A 22 5.25 -1.36 5.76
C TYR A 22 5.98 -2.69 5.60
N THR A 23 5.29 -3.67 5.03
CA THR A 23 5.93 -4.84 4.42
C THR A 23 6.01 -4.62 2.92
N ILE A 24 7.22 -4.68 2.39
CA ILE A 24 7.52 -4.53 0.97
C ILE A 24 7.89 -5.90 0.43
N SER A 25 7.26 -6.30 -0.67
CA SER A 25 7.53 -7.56 -1.35
C SER A 25 8.00 -7.29 -2.78
N ILE A 26 9.07 -8.00 -3.17
CA ILE A 26 9.69 -7.92 -4.49
C ILE A 26 9.51 -9.29 -5.16
N GLU A 27 8.94 -9.29 -6.36
CA GLU A 27 8.86 -10.47 -7.22
C GLU A 27 9.67 -10.21 -8.49
N ALA A 28 10.65 -11.06 -8.76
CA ALA A 28 11.33 -11.11 -10.04
C ALA A 28 10.86 -12.36 -10.79
N LYS A 29 10.31 -12.15 -11.98
CA LYS A 29 9.65 -13.18 -12.77
C LYS A 29 10.26 -13.32 -14.17
N SER A 30 10.35 -14.57 -14.66
CA SER A 30 10.52 -14.87 -16.07
C SER A 30 9.39 -15.79 -16.53
N ASN A 31 8.77 -15.45 -17.67
CA ASN A 31 7.75 -16.29 -18.30
C ASN A 31 8.33 -17.51 -19.03
N THR A 32 9.67 -17.55 -19.24
CA THR A 32 10.34 -18.69 -19.86
C THR A 32 10.67 -19.73 -18.81
N PRO A 33 10.08 -20.94 -18.85
CA PRO A 33 10.33 -21.99 -17.88
C PRO A 33 11.81 -22.41 -17.86
N ASN A 34 12.36 -22.66 -16.66
CA ASN A 34 13.70 -23.19 -16.42
C ASN A 34 14.87 -22.36 -17.00
N GLN A 35 14.62 -21.13 -17.43
CA GLN A 35 15.68 -20.27 -17.97
C GLN A 35 16.60 -19.74 -16.88
N TYR A 36 16.04 -19.36 -15.74
CA TYR A 36 16.76 -18.77 -14.62
C TYR A 36 16.55 -19.60 -13.36
N SER A 37 17.62 -20.22 -12.89
CA SER A 37 17.57 -21.10 -11.71
C SER A 37 17.85 -20.34 -10.40
N LYS A 38 18.45 -19.16 -10.50
CA LYS A 38 18.77 -18.30 -9.36
C LYS A 38 18.49 -16.84 -9.69
N ALA A 39 18.20 -16.07 -8.65
CA ALA A 39 18.15 -14.63 -8.74
C ALA A 39 18.72 -13.98 -7.49
N GLY A 40 19.18 -12.75 -7.64
CA GLY A 40 19.54 -11.89 -6.54
C GLY A 40 18.87 -10.54 -6.72
N PHE A 41 18.62 -9.81 -5.64
CA PHE A 41 18.05 -8.49 -5.69
C PHE A 41 18.76 -7.54 -4.75
N GLN A 42 18.56 -6.25 -4.99
CA GLN A 42 18.87 -5.17 -4.06
C GLN A 42 17.74 -4.14 -4.13
N ALA A 43 17.37 -3.59 -2.98
CA ALA A 43 16.38 -2.53 -2.88
C ALA A 43 16.79 -1.48 -1.85
N CYS A 44 16.21 -0.28 -1.99
CA CYS A 44 16.31 0.81 -1.05
C CYS A 44 15.04 1.66 -1.08
N VAL A 45 14.87 2.54 -0.10
CA VAL A 45 13.80 3.53 -0.07
C VAL A 45 14.44 4.93 -0.01
N GLU A 46 13.98 5.81 -0.89
CA GLU A 46 14.49 7.18 -1.04
C GLU A 46 13.35 8.20 -0.93
N ASP A 47 13.69 9.39 -0.49
CA ASP A 47 12.78 10.54 -0.57
C ASP A 47 12.86 11.21 -1.97
N ALA A 48 12.06 12.26 -2.15
CA ALA A 48 12.04 13.02 -3.42
C ALA A 48 13.37 13.70 -3.78
N SER A 49 14.30 13.83 -2.83
CA SER A 49 15.65 14.36 -3.08
C SER A 49 16.67 13.28 -3.47
N GLY A 50 16.29 12.01 -3.42
CA GLY A 50 17.15 10.85 -3.63
C GLY A 50 17.95 10.44 -2.38
N ALA A 51 17.64 10.99 -1.22
CA ALA A 51 18.24 10.57 0.04
C ALA A 51 17.59 9.29 0.57
N LYS A 52 18.41 8.37 1.07
CA LYS A 52 17.91 7.15 1.73
C LYS A 52 17.18 7.53 3.02
N ILE A 53 15.97 7.01 3.20
CA ILE A 53 15.14 7.32 4.36
C ILE A 53 14.58 6.07 5.03
N GLY A 54 14.23 6.23 6.31
CA GLY A 54 13.62 5.19 7.12
C GLY A 54 14.56 4.07 7.52
N ALA A 55 14.01 3.06 8.14
CA ALA A 55 14.73 1.90 8.65
C ALA A 55 14.25 0.63 7.96
N LEU A 56 15.19 -0.09 7.34
CA LEU A 56 14.96 -1.43 6.76
C LEU A 56 15.12 -2.50 7.84
N ALA A 57 14.26 -3.53 7.81
CA ALA A 57 14.36 -4.70 8.67
C ALA A 57 14.09 -5.98 7.87
N THR A 58 14.83 -7.04 8.18
CA THR A 58 14.62 -8.37 7.59
C THR A 58 13.45 -9.06 8.27
N LEU A 59 12.80 -9.96 7.54
CA LEU A 59 11.85 -10.92 8.13
C LEU A 59 12.59 -12.11 8.73
N SER A 60 11.87 -12.96 9.44
CA SER A 60 12.39 -14.18 10.07
C SER A 60 12.67 -15.34 9.09
N ASP A 61 12.39 -15.14 7.80
CA ASP A 61 12.56 -16.13 6.73
C ASP A 61 14.01 -16.39 6.33
N GLU A 62 14.97 -15.58 6.85
CA GLU A 62 16.41 -15.68 6.56
C GLU A 62 16.79 -15.51 5.08
N LEU A 63 15.89 -14.97 4.23
CA LEU A 63 16.14 -14.81 2.81
C LEU A 63 16.89 -13.51 2.47
N THR A 64 16.83 -12.51 3.36
CA THR A 64 17.34 -11.16 3.12
C THR A 64 18.36 -10.74 4.18
N LYS A 65 19.16 -9.73 3.85
CA LYS A 65 20.11 -9.06 4.76
C LYS A 65 20.23 -7.58 4.42
N ILE A 66 20.51 -6.77 5.43
CA ILE A 66 20.76 -5.35 5.29
C ILE A 66 22.25 -5.13 4.99
N ILE A 67 22.54 -4.19 4.10
CA ILE A 67 23.88 -3.79 3.68
C ILE A 67 24.02 -2.25 3.62
N GLY A 68 25.22 -1.75 3.32
CA GLY A 68 25.45 -0.32 3.12
C GLY A 68 25.16 0.52 4.35
N GLY A 69 25.42 0.01 5.56
CA GLY A 69 25.17 0.75 6.80
C GLY A 69 23.68 0.99 7.08
N GLY A 70 22.77 0.13 6.59
CA GLY A 70 21.32 0.26 6.78
C GLY A 70 20.57 0.82 5.58
N SER A 71 21.27 1.27 4.55
CA SER A 71 20.67 1.99 3.41
C SER A 71 20.05 1.08 2.35
N HIS A 72 20.45 -0.19 2.31
CA HIS A 72 19.98 -1.13 1.31
C HIS A 72 19.67 -2.50 1.92
N ILE A 73 18.80 -3.24 1.26
CA ILE A 73 18.52 -4.64 1.56
C ILE A 73 18.80 -5.50 0.33
N THR A 74 19.31 -6.71 0.55
CA THR A 74 19.62 -7.66 -0.51
C THR A 74 19.36 -9.08 -0.05
N HIS A 75 19.45 -10.03 -0.97
CA HIS A 75 19.29 -11.46 -0.69
C HIS A 75 20.46 -12.04 0.12
N LYS A 76 20.19 -13.10 0.88
CA LYS A 76 21.16 -14.09 1.35
C LYS A 76 21.24 -15.25 0.36
N SER A 77 22.20 -16.16 0.55
CA SER A 77 22.33 -17.35 -0.30
C SER A 77 21.04 -18.20 -0.39
N ALA A 78 20.33 -18.34 0.73
CA ALA A 78 19.04 -19.04 0.76
C ALA A 78 17.96 -18.35 -0.10
N GLY A 79 18.01 -17.01 -0.20
CA GLY A 79 17.08 -16.21 -1.00
C GLY A 79 17.38 -16.17 -2.49
N THR A 80 18.33 -16.96 -3.00
CA THR A 80 18.64 -16.99 -4.45
C THR A 80 17.87 -18.05 -5.22
N ALA A 81 17.24 -19.02 -4.52
CA ALA A 81 16.50 -20.11 -5.16
C ALA A 81 15.16 -19.62 -5.73
N ALA A 82 14.74 -20.22 -6.84
CA ALA A 82 13.40 -20.00 -7.39
C ALA A 82 12.33 -20.61 -6.48
N SER A 83 11.18 -19.95 -6.40
CA SER A 83 9.97 -20.54 -5.83
C SER A 83 9.48 -21.69 -6.73
N PRO A 84 9.02 -22.82 -6.17
CA PRO A 84 8.57 -23.97 -6.94
C PRO A 84 7.17 -23.80 -7.52
N GLU A 85 6.92 -22.73 -8.28
CA GLU A 85 5.62 -22.50 -8.89
C GLU A 85 5.52 -22.99 -10.34
N VAL A 86 4.30 -23.32 -10.77
CA VAL A 86 3.99 -24.22 -11.87
C VAL A 86 4.29 -23.66 -13.27
N PHE A 87 4.42 -22.33 -13.43
CA PHE A 87 4.67 -21.70 -14.72
C PHE A 87 5.69 -20.57 -14.62
N GLY A 88 6.83 -20.76 -15.28
CA GLY A 88 7.91 -19.77 -15.28
C GLY A 88 8.85 -19.93 -14.09
N THR A 89 9.73 -18.96 -13.91
CA THR A 89 10.64 -18.86 -12.78
C THR A 89 10.29 -17.63 -11.96
N HIS A 90 9.96 -17.83 -10.70
CA HIS A 90 9.60 -16.76 -9.76
C HIS A 90 10.57 -16.73 -8.60
N HIS A 91 10.99 -15.55 -8.21
CA HIS A 91 11.80 -15.31 -7.03
C HIS A 91 11.14 -14.24 -6.20
N TYR A 92 10.94 -14.50 -4.89
CA TYR A 92 10.25 -13.61 -3.97
C TYR A 92 11.15 -13.24 -2.80
N TRP A 93 11.11 -11.97 -2.43
CA TRP A 93 11.74 -11.45 -1.22
C TRP A 93 10.79 -10.47 -0.57
N SER A 94 10.73 -10.53 0.76
CA SER A 94 9.96 -9.56 1.54
C SER A 94 10.82 -9.01 2.66
N PHE A 95 10.54 -7.78 3.04
CA PHE A 95 11.21 -7.09 4.12
C PHE A 95 10.32 -6.00 4.69
N ASN A 96 10.62 -5.55 5.91
CA ASN A 96 9.92 -4.45 6.51
C ASN A 96 10.69 -3.14 6.32
N TRP A 97 9.95 -2.06 6.24
CA TRP A 97 10.45 -0.70 6.25
C TRP A 97 9.59 0.17 7.15
N SER A 98 10.23 1.00 7.99
CA SER A 98 9.58 1.95 8.88
C SER A 98 9.98 3.37 8.49
N ALA A 99 9.00 4.24 8.30
CA ALA A 99 9.25 5.65 8.00
C ALA A 99 9.68 6.41 9.26
N PRO A 100 10.55 7.43 9.15
CA PRO A 100 10.86 8.34 10.26
C PRO A 100 9.60 9.02 10.78
N ALA A 101 9.54 9.27 12.09
CA ALA A 101 8.34 9.81 12.74
C ALA A 101 7.93 11.21 12.20
N ASP A 102 8.88 12.01 11.78
CA ASP A 102 8.74 13.36 11.28
C ASP A 102 8.70 13.46 9.74
N PHE A 103 8.91 12.36 9.02
CA PHE A 103 8.88 12.35 7.56
C PHE A 103 7.44 12.36 7.05
N ASN A 104 7.08 13.39 6.29
CA ASN A 104 5.81 13.51 5.58
C ASN A 104 6.10 13.89 4.13
N GLY A 105 5.74 13.02 3.20
CA GLY A 105 5.98 13.26 1.78
C GLY A 105 6.09 11.99 0.96
N GLU A 106 6.51 12.16 -0.28
CA GLU A 106 6.71 11.06 -1.20
C GLU A 106 8.00 10.30 -0.87
N ALA A 107 7.87 9.00 -0.78
CA ALA A 107 8.97 8.04 -0.73
C ALA A 107 8.87 7.10 -1.94
N THR A 108 9.99 6.59 -2.41
CA THR A 108 10.04 5.66 -3.53
C THR A 108 10.87 4.44 -3.17
N VAL A 109 10.28 3.26 -3.30
CA VAL A 109 11.04 2.00 -3.28
C VAL A 109 11.71 1.82 -4.63
N TYR A 110 13.01 1.69 -4.66
CA TYR A 110 13.76 1.28 -5.86
C TYR A 110 14.25 -0.15 -5.68
N ALA A 111 14.08 -0.97 -6.70
CA ALA A 111 14.55 -2.34 -6.69
C ALA A 111 15.17 -2.73 -8.03
N ALA A 112 16.22 -3.54 -7.96
CA ALA A 112 16.85 -4.19 -9.09
C ALA A 112 17.04 -5.67 -8.77
N ALA A 113 16.79 -6.54 -9.74
CA ALA A 113 17.08 -7.97 -9.62
C ALA A 113 17.89 -8.45 -10.83
N MET A 114 18.76 -9.42 -10.57
CA MET A 114 19.50 -10.16 -11.58
C MET A 114 18.97 -11.59 -11.61
N LEU A 115 18.36 -11.96 -12.73
CA LEU A 115 17.94 -13.33 -13.03
C LEU A 115 19.10 -14.05 -13.69
N THR A 116 19.55 -15.19 -13.16
CA THR A 116 20.74 -15.88 -13.64
C THR A 116 20.47 -17.34 -14.00
N ASN A 117 21.12 -17.81 -15.06
CA ASN A 117 21.11 -19.22 -15.45
C ASN A 117 22.09 -20.07 -14.62
N ALA A 118 22.83 -19.43 -13.68
CA ALA A 118 23.80 -20.06 -12.77
C ALA A 118 24.93 -20.85 -13.47
N ASN A 119 25.30 -20.48 -14.70
CA ASN A 119 26.38 -21.13 -15.45
C ASN A 119 27.79 -20.67 -15.04
N GLY A 120 27.91 -19.71 -14.12
CA GLY A 120 29.17 -19.14 -13.67
C GLY A 120 29.82 -18.15 -14.67
N GLN A 121 29.10 -17.76 -15.71
CA GLN A 121 29.52 -16.80 -16.74
C GLN A 121 28.59 -15.58 -16.71
N ASN A 122 29.01 -14.48 -17.34
CA ASN A 122 28.21 -13.26 -17.44
C ASN A 122 27.24 -13.27 -18.65
N ASN A 123 27.00 -14.43 -19.26
CA ASN A 123 26.13 -14.55 -20.42
C ASN A 123 24.82 -15.25 -20.05
N GLY A 124 23.73 -14.81 -20.68
CA GLY A 124 22.39 -15.38 -20.45
C GLY A 124 21.71 -14.90 -19.18
N ASP A 125 22.33 -13.96 -18.44
CA ASP A 125 21.72 -13.31 -17.28
C ASP A 125 20.95 -12.07 -17.73
N THR A 126 19.90 -11.72 -16.99
CA THR A 126 19.06 -10.55 -17.29
C THR A 126 18.82 -9.73 -16.04
N GLN A 127 19.07 -8.41 -16.15
CA GLN A 127 18.73 -7.46 -15.12
C GLN A 127 17.33 -6.89 -15.36
N VAL A 128 16.53 -6.81 -14.30
CA VAL A 128 15.23 -6.13 -14.27
C VAL A 128 15.20 -5.12 -13.13
N THR A 129 14.57 -3.97 -13.37
CA THR A 129 14.44 -2.90 -12.39
C THR A 129 13.02 -2.40 -12.33
N ASN A 130 12.62 -1.89 -11.18
CA ASN A 130 11.34 -1.21 -11.01
C ASN A 130 11.42 -0.21 -9.84
N SER A 131 10.45 0.71 -9.80
CA SER A 131 10.27 1.65 -8.71
C SER A 131 8.79 1.74 -8.33
N TYR A 132 8.52 2.03 -7.06
CA TYR A 132 7.18 2.15 -6.51
C TYR A 132 7.12 3.41 -5.63
N PRO A 133 6.56 4.53 -6.15
CA PRO A 133 6.34 5.74 -5.37
C PRO A 133 5.10 5.59 -4.47
N PHE A 134 5.16 6.12 -3.25
CA PHE A 134 4.07 6.16 -2.29
C PHE A 134 4.21 7.35 -1.35
N ASN A 135 3.11 7.76 -0.74
CA ASN A 135 3.13 8.86 0.23
C ASN A 135 3.19 8.32 1.65
N VAL A 136 4.11 8.85 2.45
CA VAL A 136 4.20 8.65 3.89
C VAL A 136 3.73 9.95 4.55
N GLY A 137 2.80 9.86 5.43
CA GLY A 137 2.31 11.04 6.13
C GLY A 137 1.38 10.65 7.27
N LEU A 138 1.08 11.61 8.11
CA LEU A 138 -0.19 11.55 8.83
C LEU A 138 -1.27 11.62 7.74
N GLY A 139 -1.56 10.44 7.20
CA GLY A 139 -2.78 10.31 6.42
C GLY A 139 -3.93 10.75 7.32
N LEU A 140 -4.39 11.93 7.09
CA LEU A 140 -5.78 11.89 6.66
C LEU A 140 -5.70 10.94 5.47
N GLU A 141 -6.00 9.63 5.69
CA GLU A 141 -6.53 8.88 4.59
C GLU A 141 -7.41 9.88 3.87
N THR A 142 -7.17 10.11 2.59
CA THR A 142 -8.29 10.43 1.73
C THR A 142 -9.15 9.18 1.86
N VAL A 143 -9.83 9.06 2.97
CA VAL A 143 -11.09 8.34 3.08
C VAL A 143 -11.73 8.83 1.81
N ASN A 144 -11.94 7.95 0.84
CA ASN A 144 -12.69 8.30 -0.37
C ASN A 144 -13.81 9.15 0.15
N ALA A 145 -13.64 10.49 0.08
CA ALA A 145 -14.50 11.41 0.79
C ALA A 145 -15.82 11.15 0.13
N PHE A 146 -16.72 10.46 0.84
CA PHE A 146 -18.04 10.21 0.31
C PHE A 146 -18.54 11.58 -0.03
N ASP A 147 -18.51 11.88 -1.33
CA ASP A 147 -18.97 13.16 -1.84
C ASP A 147 -20.47 13.16 -1.62
N PHE A 148 -20.89 13.92 -0.62
CA PHE A 148 -22.28 14.04 -0.22
C PHE A 148 -22.65 15.48 0.01
N SER A 149 -23.91 15.79 -0.11
CA SER A 149 -24.49 17.08 0.25
C SER A 149 -25.57 16.91 1.30
N VAL A 150 -25.60 17.86 2.24
CA VAL A 150 -26.53 17.88 3.36
C VAL A 150 -27.34 19.19 3.33
N PHE A 151 -28.65 19.07 3.39
CA PHE A 151 -29.54 20.23 3.38
C PHE A 151 -30.87 19.94 4.08
N PRO A 152 -31.56 20.99 4.62
CA PRO A 152 -31.05 22.34 4.79
C PRO A 152 -29.93 22.40 5.82
N ASN A 153 -29.05 23.38 5.70
CA ASN A 153 -28.06 23.72 6.71
C ASN A 153 -28.12 25.22 6.95
N PRO A 154 -28.64 25.71 8.10
CA PRO A 154 -29.05 24.94 9.30
C PRO A 154 -30.32 24.12 9.11
N ALA A 155 -30.34 22.94 9.77
CA ALA A 155 -31.48 22.04 9.83
C ALA A 155 -32.29 22.26 11.14
N SER A 156 -33.60 22.06 11.08
CA SER A 156 -34.46 22.21 12.28
C SER A 156 -35.24 20.95 12.64
N ALA A 157 -35.91 20.31 11.67
CA ALA A 157 -36.74 19.14 11.90
C ALA A 157 -36.34 17.96 11.04
N GLN A 158 -35.78 18.22 9.85
CA GLN A 158 -35.37 17.22 8.89
C GLN A 158 -34.01 17.55 8.32
N LEU A 159 -33.29 16.50 7.94
CA LEU A 159 -32.00 16.54 7.27
C LEU A 159 -32.05 15.65 6.04
N ASN A 160 -31.75 16.19 4.88
CA ASN A 160 -31.61 15.43 3.64
C ASN A 160 -30.13 15.20 3.36
N LEU A 161 -29.80 14.00 2.98
CA LEU A 161 -28.47 13.57 2.58
C LEU A 161 -28.51 13.04 1.16
N ASN A 162 -27.72 13.62 0.26
CA ASN A 162 -27.50 13.08 -1.08
C ASN A 162 -26.06 12.58 -1.22
N LEU A 163 -25.91 11.31 -1.54
CA LEU A 163 -24.64 10.65 -1.78
C LEU A 163 -24.32 10.65 -3.29
N LYS A 164 -23.13 10.96 -3.68
CA LYS A 164 -22.69 10.90 -5.08
C LYS A 164 -22.60 9.44 -5.57
N SER A 165 -22.18 8.52 -4.69
CA SER A 165 -22.15 7.08 -4.90
C SER A 165 -22.77 6.35 -3.72
N ILE A 166 -23.29 5.15 -3.96
CA ILE A 166 -23.77 4.29 -2.88
C ILE A 166 -22.55 3.67 -2.19
N PRO A 167 -22.39 3.84 -0.87
CA PRO A 167 -21.31 3.19 -0.13
C PRO A 167 -21.43 1.67 -0.18
N GLY A 168 -20.34 0.98 0.09
CA GLY A 168 -20.32 -0.47 0.23
C GLY A 168 -21.11 -0.97 1.45
N GLU A 169 -20.97 -2.22 1.76
CA GLU A 169 -21.63 -2.88 2.88
C GLU A 169 -21.19 -2.29 4.25
N ASN A 170 -22.07 -2.40 5.25
CA ASN A 170 -21.82 -2.01 6.65
C ASN A 170 -21.48 -0.52 6.86
N THR A 171 -22.23 0.36 6.21
CA THR A 171 -22.10 1.80 6.39
C THR A 171 -23.05 2.29 7.50
N SER A 172 -22.57 3.21 8.34
CA SER A 172 -23.43 3.94 9.29
C SER A 172 -23.31 5.45 9.05
N ILE A 173 -24.41 6.17 9.26
CA ILE A 173 -24.45 7.64 9.22
C ILE A 173 -24.86 8.12 10.59
N SER A 174 -24.04 8.96 11.20
CA SER A 174 -24.23 9.46 12.54
C SER A 174 -23.96 10.96 12.64
N LEU A 175 -24.62 11.62 13.57
CA LEU A 175 -24.33 12.99 13.99
C LEU A 175 -23.42 12.93 15.22
N CYS A 176 -22.29 13.62 15.18
CA CYS A 176 -21.39 13.79 16.31
C CYS A 176 -21.51 15.22 16.83
N ASP A 177 -21.81 15.40 18.11
CA ASP A 177 -21.85 16.71 18.74
C ASP A 177 -20.44 17.24 19.12
N ALA A 178 -20.36 18.46 19.57
CA ALA A 178 -19.09 19.09 20.00
C ALA A 178 -18.44 18.45 21.22
N LYS A 179 -19.13 17.53 21.93
CA LYS A 179 -18.60 16.76 23.06
C LYS A 179 -18.17 15.37 22.65
N GLY A 180 -18.32 14.99 21.37
CA GLY A 180 -17.99 13.68 20.84
C GLY A 180 -19.11 12.64 21.03
N ALA A 181 -20.34 13.03 21.42
CA ALA A 181 -21.46 12.09 21.51
C ALA A 181 -22.06 11.83 20.13
N PHE A 182 -22.34 10.57 19.84
CA PHE A 182 -22.89 10.13 18.56
C PHE A 182 -24.39 9.84 18.64
N THR A 183 -25.11 10.29 17.62
CA THR A 183 -26.51 9.92 17.36
C THR A 183 -26.58 9.28 15.99
N THR A 184 -26.78 7.95 15.93
CA THR A 184 -26.86 7.22 14.66
C THR A 184 -28.20 7.51 13.98
N LEU A 185 -28.16 7.94 12.74
CA LEU A 185 -29.31 8.19 11.88
C LEU A 185 -29.73 6.93 11.10
N ILE A 186 -28.75 6.17 10.61
CA ILE A 186 -28.96 4.91 9.91
C ILE A 186 -27.70 4.04 10.05
N SER A 187 -27.88 2.71 10.09
CA SER A 187 -26.79 1.74 10.04
C SER A 187 -27.20 0.55 9.19
N GLY A 188 -26.23 -0.05 8.48
CA GLY A 188 -26.43 -1.21 7.60
C GLY A 188 -26.05 -0.91 6.15
N ASN A 189 -26.59 -1.72 5.23
CA ASN A 189 -26.31 -1.55 3.81
C ASN A 189 -27.15 -0.41 3.23
N LEU A 190 -26.50 0.68 2.85
CA LEU A 190 -27.17 1.78 2.16
C LEU A 190 -27.41 1.39 0.70
N THR A 191 -28.66 1.45 0.26
CA THR A 191 -29.08 1.03 -1.08
C THR A 191 -29.54 2.17 -1.97
N GLN A 192 -29.62 3.38 -1.42
CA GLN A 192 -30.10 4.58 -2.11
C GLN A 192 -29.05 5.70 -2.08
N LYS A 193 -29.16 6.63 -3.00
CA LYS A 193 -28.32 7.83 -3.03
C LYS A 193 -28.90 8.99 -2.21
N SER A 194 -30.18 8.95 -1.85
CA SER A 194 -30.84 10.03 -1.12
C SER A 194 -31.58 9.49 0.08
N TYR A 195 -31.36 10.13 1.21
CA TYR A 195 -32.01 9.82 2.49
C TYR A 195 -32.58 11.08 3.10
N THR A 196 -33.72 10.96 3.75
CA THR A 196 -34.32 12.01 4.57
C THR A 196 -34.48 11.50 6.00
N PHE A 197 -33.86 12.20 6.93
CA PHE A 197 -33.88 11.88 8.36
C PHE A 197 -34.73 12.87 9.13
N SER A 198 -35.65 12.41 9.97
CA SER A 198 -36.27 13.24 10.97
C SER A 198 -35.30 13.41 12.14
N LEU A 199 -34.95 14.65 12.46
CA LEU A 199 -34.03 14.92 13.56
C LEU A 199 -34.75 14.67 14.90
N PRO A 200 -34.14 13.94 15.84
CA PRO A 200 -34.71 13.70 17.15
C PRO A 200 -34.93 14.98 17.91
N GLN A 201 -36.08 15.12 18.57
CA GLN A 201 -36.43 16.34 19.33
C GLN A 201 -35.52 16.59 20.54
N TYR A 202 -34.81 15.58 21.01
CA TYR A 202 -33.85 15.72 22.12
C TYR A 202 -32.49 16.25 21.68
N LEU A 203 -32.23 16.41 20.37
CA LEU A 203 -30.99 17.03 19.92
C LEU A 203 -30.91 18.48 20.36
N ALA A 204 -29.87 18.82 21.08
CA ALA A 204 -29.63 20.21 21.49
C ALA A 204 -29.32 21.07 20.25
N LYS A 205 -29.66 22.38 20.35
CA LYS A 205 -29.20 23.33 19.33
C LYS A 205 -27.67 23.41 19.37
N GLY A 206 -27.03 23.27 18.23
CA GLY A 206 -25.58 23.28 18.16
C GLY A 206 -25.03 22.90 16.79
N MET A 207 -23.72 22.81 16.73
CA MET A 207 -23.00 22.30 15.57
C MET A 207 -22.79 20.82 15.72
N TYR A 208 -23.03 20.08 14.65
CA TYR A 208 -22.83 18.63 14.54
C TYR A 208 -21.99 18.32 13.33
N THR A 209 -21.12 17.33 13.45
CA THR A 209 -20.41 16.74 12.32
C THR A 209 -21.16 15.49 11.86
N LEU A 210 -21.42 15.37 10.58
CA LEU A 210 -21.93 14.14 9.99
C LEU A 210 -20.75 13.21 9.69
N THR A 211 -20.83 11.98 10.16
CA THR A 211 -19.81 10.93 10.01
C THR A 211 -20.40 9.67 9.43
#